data_7e8e33fba906dc4d1a8038f53d8ac3d1
#
_entry.id   7e8e33fba906dc4d1a8038f53d8ac3d1
#
_cell.length_a   1.000
_cell.length_b   1.000
_cell.length_c   1.000
_cell.angle_alpha   90.00
_cell.angle_beta   90.00
_cell.angle_gamma   90.00
#
_symmetry.space_group_name_H-M   'P 1'
#
loop_
_entity.id
_entity.type
_entity.pdbx_description
1 polymer ?
#
loop_
_entity_poly.entity_id
_entity_poly.type
_entity_poly.pdbx_seq_one_letter_code
_entity_poly.pdbx_strand_id
1 'polypeptide(L)'
;MITKMLTVKNRAGIHARPAALIAQLANKFTCEISLSRDDTTINAKSIMGVITMAAGYNTILTLTTEGDDEQEAADAIVALFDSKFE
;
A
#
# COMPACT_ATOMS: atom_id res chain seq x y z
N MET A 1 -12.50 -7.85 -7.40
CA MET A 1 -11.13 -7.79 -6.82
C MET A 1 -10.16 -7.23 -7.84
N ILE A 2 -9.34 -6.29 -7.41
CA ILE A 2 -8.30 -5.70 -8.28
C ILE A 2 -6.94 -6.02 -7.68
N THR A 3 -6.01 -6.45 -8.53
CA THR A 3 -4.64 -6.77 -8.12
C THR A 3 -3.68 -5.96 -8.97
N LYS A 4 -2.75 -5.26 -8.31
CA LYS A 4 -1.73 -4.44 -8.97
C LYS A 4 -0.38 -4.72 -8.32
N MET A 5 0.66 -4.67 -9.14
CA MET A 5 2.04 -4.74 -8.64
C MET A 5 2.54 -3.32 -8.40
N LEU A 6 3.14 -3.10 -7.24
CA LEU A 6 3.68 -1.80 -6.85
C LEU A 6 5.17 -1.93 -6.60
N THR A 7 5.92 -0.90 -6.99
CA THR A 7 7.35 -0.84 -6.67
C THR A 7 7.59 0.30 -5.70
N VAL A 8 8.35 0.04 -4.64
CA VAL A 8 8.75 1.08 -3.68
C VAL A 8 9.82 1.93 -4.34
N LYS A 9 9.46 3.17 -4.71
CA LYS A 9 10.33 4.05 -5.50
C LYS A 9 11.11 5.07 -4.66
N ASN A 10 10.73 5.26 -3.41
CA ASN A 10 11.46 6.17 -2.52
C ASN A 10 12.63 5.46 -1.87
N ARG A 11 13.78 6.13 -1.83
CA ARG A 11 15.02 5.50 -1.40
C ARG A 11 15.01 5.04 0.05
N ALA A 12 14.32 5.78 0.91
CA ALA A 12 14.25 5.43 2.34
C ALA A 12 13.34 4.21 2.60
N GLY A 13 12.53 3.79 1.62
CA GLY A 13 11.61 2.68 1.79
C GLY A 13 10.38 3.06 2.59
N ILE A 14 9.62 2.05 3.00
CA ILE A 14 8.37 2.25 3.72
C ILE A 14 8.65 2.28 5.22
N HIS A 15 8.99 3.47 5.71
CA HIS A 15 9.17 3.73 7.14
C HIS A 15 7.92 4.45 7.68
N ALA A 16 8.02 5.10 8.85
CA ALA A 16 6.85 5.60 9.57
C ALA A 16 5.98 6.58 8.76
N ARG A 17 6.59 7.57 8.09
CA ARG A 17 5.81 8.57 7.36
C ARG A 17 5.10 7.98 6.14
N PRO A 18 5.77 7.26 5.23
CA PRO A 18 5.07 6.59 4.15
C PRO A 18 4.01 5.60 4.64
N ALA A 19 4.29 4.85 5.70
CA ALA A 19 3.30 3.92 6.26
C ALA A 19 2.05 4.66 6.74
N ALA A 20 2.22 5.80 7.40
CA ALA A 20 1.09 6.62 7.85
C ALA A 20 0.29 7.14 6.65
N LEU A 21 0.96 7.60 5.59
CA LEU A 21 0.28 8.09 4.39
C LEU A 21 -0.51 6.98 3.72
N ILE A 22 0.04 5.78 3.61
CA ILE A 22 -0.66 4.64 3.04
C ILE A 22 -1.92 4.33 3.86
N ALA A 23 -1.78 4.22 5.18
CA ALA A 23 -2.90 3.88 6.05
C ALA A 23 -3.99 4.95 6.03
N GLN A 24 -3.60 6.23 6.06
CA GLN A 24 -4.55 7.34 6.00
C GLN A 24 -5.34 7.31 4.69
N LEU A 25 -4.65 7.11 3.57
CA LEU A 25 -5.32 7.03 2.28
C LEU A 25 -6.23 5.81 2.20
N ALA A 26 -5.73 4.65 2.62
CA ALA A 26 -6.50 3.41 2.58
C ALA A 26 -7.78 3.51 3.41
N ASN A 27 -7.72 4.20 4.55
CA ASN A 27 -8.89 4.35 5.44
C ASN A 27 -9.98 5.26 4.87
N LYS A 28 -9.74 5.94 3.76
CA LYS A 28 -10.78 6.72 3.08
C LYS A 28 -11.74 5.84 2.28
N PHE A 29 -11.39 4.58 2.08
CA PHE A 29 -12.18 3.66 1.26
C PHE A 29 -12.82 2.59 2.14
N THR A 30 -14.00 2.10 1.72
CA THR A 30 -14.70 1.05 2.45
C THR A 30 -14.25 -0.34 2.09
N CYS A 31 -13.64 -0.51 0.91
CA CYS A 31 -13.19 -1.81 0.45
C CYS A 31 -12.04 -2.33 1.32
N GLU A 32 -11.78 -3.63 1.22
CA GLU A 32 -10.61 -4.22 1.84
C GLU A 32 -9.40 -3.92 0.97
N ILE A 33 -8.30 -3.50 1.61
CA ILE A 33 -7.05 -3.17 0.93
C ILE A 33 -5.92 -3.90 1.63
N SER A 34 -5.22 -4.74 0.88
CA SER A 34 -4.08 -5.48 1.43
C SER A 34 -2.84 -5.28 0.57
N LEU A 35 -1.70 -5.38 1.24
CA LEU A 35 -0.40 -5.40 0.58
C LEU A 35 0.28 -6.70 0.96
N SER A 36 0.91 -7.34 0.00
CA SER A 36 1.63 -8.57 0.25
C SER A 36 3.01 -8.56 -0.38
N ARG A 37 3.91 -9.28 0.27
CA ARG A 37 5.29 -9.46 -0.14
C ARG A 37 5.72 -10.83 0.34
N ASP A 38 6.16 -11.67 -0.59
CA ASP A 38 6.52 -13.06 -0.27
C ASP A 38 5.35 -13.74 0.44
N ASP A 39 5.56 -14.28 1.62
CA ASP A 39 4.51 -14.98 2.38
C ASP A 39 3.75 -14.07 3.35
N THR A 40 4.06 -12.76 3.34
CA THR A 40 3.46 -11.82 4.28
C THR A 40 2.36 -11.01 3.60
N THR A 41 1.16 -11.01 4.19
CA THR A 41 0.05 -10.17 3.74
C THR A 41 -0.44 -9.34 4.93
N ILE A 42 -0.57 -8.03 4.72
CA ILE A 42 -1.01 -7.12 5.78
C ILE A 42 -2.19 -6.28 5.31
N ASN A 43 -2.91 -5.71 6.28
CA ASN A 43 -3.98 -4.77 6.01
C ASN A 43 -3.38 -3.38 5.82
N ALA A 44 -3.56 -2.80 4.62
CA ALA A 44 -3.00 -1.50 4.31
C ALA A 44 -3.58 -0.36 5.16
N LYS A 45 -4.70 -0.59 5.84
CA LYS A 45 -5.31 0.40 6.74
C LYS A 45 -4.62 0.45 8.10
N SER A 46 -3.68 -0.48 8.37
CA SER A 46 -2.95 -0.56 9.62
C SER A 46 -1.55 -0.01 9.44
N ILE A 47 -1.21 1.08 10.15
CA ILE A 47 0.14 1.66 10.11
C ILE A 47 1.16 0.61 10.55
N MET A 48 0.88 -0.08 11.65
CA MET A 48 1.80 -1.09 12.18
C MET A 48 1.97 -2.26 11.22
N GLY A 49 0.88 -2.69 10.56
CA GLY A 49 0.97 -3.74 9.55
C GLY A 49 1.89 -3.35 8.41
N VAL A 50 1.75 -2.13 7.91
CA VAL A 50 2.58 -1.63 6.81
C VAL A 50 4.04 -1.54 7.24
N ILE A 51 4.32 -1.05 8.45
CA ILE A 51 5.69 -0.95 8.98
C ILE A 51 6.33 -2.33 9.11
N THR A 52 5.58 -3.30 9.63
CA THR A 52 6.13 -4.66 9.86
C THR A 52 6.49 -5.37 8.57
N MET A 53 5.94 -4.94 7.44
CA MET A 53 6.32 -5.49 6.14
C MET A 53 7.77 -5.16 5.78
N ALA A 54 8.32 -4.07 6.31
CA ALA A 54 9.72 -3.67 6.15
C ALA A 54 10.15 -3.57 4.68
N ALA A 55 9.29 -3.01 3.82
CA ALA A 55 9.59 -2.90 2.40
C ALA A 55 10.60 -1.79 2.13
N GLY A 56 11.74 -2.15 1.55
CA GLY A 56 12.78 -1.20 1.20
C GLY A 56 12.69 -0.72 -0.25
N TYR A 57 13.66 0.09 -0.64
CA TYR A 57 13.74 0.62 -1.99
C TYR A 57 13.76 -0.51 -3.02
N ASN A 58 13.00 -0.34 -4.09
CA ASN A 58 12.84 -1.30 -5.19
C ASN A 58 12.12 -2.60 -4.83
N THR A 59 11.60 -2.74 -3.62
CA THR A 59 10.77 -3.88 -3.26
C THR A 59 9.48 -3.85 -4.09
N ILE A 60 9.07 -5.00 -4.59
CA ILE A 60 7.80 -5.15 -5.31
C ILE A 60 6.77 -5.71 -4.36
N LEU A 61 5.64 -5.02 -4.26
CA LEU A 61 4.52 -5.42 -3.42
C LEU A 61 3.31 -5.74 -4.31
N THR A 62 2.45 -6.63 -3.84
CA THR A 62 1.18 -6.89 -4.52
C THR A 62 0.08 -6.18 -3.75
N LEU A 63 -0.62 -5.28 -4.43
CA LEU A 63 -1.79 -4.58 -3.90
C LEU A 63 -3.03 -5.35 -4.31
N THR A 64 -3.93 -5.61 -3.36
CA THR A 64 -5.23 -6.19 -3.64
C THR A 64 -6.30 -5.34 -3.00
N THR A 65 -7.32 -4.96 -3.80
CA THR A 65 -8.48 -4.24 -3.29
C THR A 65 -9.74 -5.02 -3.63
N GLU A 66 -10.68 -5.06 -2.68
CA GLU A 66 -11.93 -5.81 -2.87
C GLU A 66 -13.09 -5.11 -2.16
N GLY A 67 -14.09 -4.69 -2.93
CA GLY A 67 -15.27 -4.01 -2.41
C GLY A 67 -15.81 -3.01 -3.42
N ASP A 68 -16.83 -2.25 -3.01
CA ASP A 68 -17.56 -1.37 -3.91
C ASP A 68 -16.68 -0.27 -4.52
N ASP A 69 -15.73 0.27 -3.76
CA ASP A 69 -14.85 1.33 -4.23
C ASP A 69 -13.44 0.83 -4.55
N GLU A 70 -13.32 -0.43 -4.93
CA GLU A 70 -12.02 -1.06 -5.15
C GLU A 70 -11.21 -0.40 -6.26
N GLN A 71 -11.87 0.11 -7.33
CA GLN A 71 -11.14 0.74 -8.43
C GLN A 71 -10.54 2.08 -7.98
N GLU A 72 -11.33 2.91 -7.31
CA GLU A 72 -10.83 4.18 -6.82
C GLU A 72 -9.72 3.98 -5.80
N ALA A 73 -9.85 2.98 -4.94
CA ALA A 73 -8.82 2.67 -3.94
C ALA A 73 -7.53 2.22 -4.61
N ALA A 74 -7.61 1.33 -5.59
CA ALA A 74 -6.42 0.85 -6.29
C ALA A 74 -5.71 2.00 -6.99
N ASP A 75 -6.46 2.84 -7.71
CA ASP A 75 -5.89 3.98 -8.42
C ASP A 75 -5.20 4.96 -7.48
N ALA A 76 -5.81 5.23 -6.31
CA ALA A 76 -5.25 6.15 -5.34
C ALA A 76 -3.95 5.62 -4.73
N ILE A 77 -3.90 4.34 -4.38
CA ILE A 77 -2.70 3.74 -3.80
C ILE A 77 -1.57 3.68 -4.83
N VAL A 78 -1.88 3.32 -6.08
CA VAL A 78 -0.88 3.32 -7.15
C VAL A 78 -0.29 4.72 -7.32
N ALA A 79 -1.14 5.76 -7.34
CA ALA A 79 -0.67 7.13 -7.48
C ALA A 79 0.24 7.56 -6.32
N LEU A 80 -0.09 7.14 -5.10
CA LEU A 80 0.73 7.46 -3.93
C LEU A 80 2.13 6.84 -4.05
N PHE A 81 2.21 5.58 -4.46
CA PHE A 81 3.51 4.92 -4.67
C PHE A 81 4.28 5.57 -5.81
N ASP A 82 3.60 5.92 -6.89
CA ASP A 82 4.26 6.57 -8.05
C ASP A 82 4.77 7.96 -7.71
N SER A 83 4.16 8.66 -6.77
CA SER A 83 4.60 9.98 -6.32
C SER A 83 5.78 9.91 -5.35
N LYS A 84 6.24 8.72 -4.97
CA LYS A 84 7.29 8.49 -3.97
C LYS A 84 6.90 9.03 -2.60
N PHE A 85 5.61 9.09 -2.31
CA PHE A 85 5.05 9.60 -1.05
C PHE A 85 5.36 11.08 -0.82
N GLU A 86 5.45 11.83 -1.90
CA GLU A 86 5.68 13.28 -1.85
C GLU A 86 4.39 14.09 -2.02
#